data_0e07c1237f40b9c7cfb06d359268a738
#
_entry.id   0e07c1237f40b9c7cfb06d359268a738
#
_cell.length_a   1.000
_cell.length_b   1.000
_cell.length_c   1.000
_cell.angle_alpha   90.00
_cell.angle_beta   90.00
_cell.angle_gamma   90.00
#
_symmetry.space_group_name_H-M   'P 1'
#
loop_
_entity.id
_entity.type
_entity.pdbx_description
1 polymer ?
#
loop_
_entity_poly.entity_id
_entity_poly.type
_entity_poly.pdbx_seq_one_letter_code
_entity_poly.pdbx_strand_id
1 'polypeptide(L)'
;MLYGHRRDTEGYAKALEHFDSRLPEIEAAMRADDVMMITADHGNDPTFRGSDHTREYAPLLVYGKSARGGVNLGTRDSLADIGQTIAENFGLKLTAGKGFLKDLL
;
A
#
# COMPACT_ATOMS: atom_id res chain seq x y z
N MET A 1 10.31 6.99 -7.76
CA MET A 1 10.42 8.31 -8.43
C MET A 1 11.37 8.29 -9.64
N LEU A 2 12.61 7.86 -9.48
CA LEU A 2 13.58 7.87 -10.59
C LEU A 2 13.10 7.11 -11.83
N TYR A 3 12.60 5.89 -11.65
CA TYR A 3 12.23 5.04 -12.79
C TYR A 3 10.87 5.40 -13.38
N GLY A 4 9.90 5.72 -12.54
CA GLY A 4 8.57 6.09 -12.99
C GLY A 4 8.55 7.40 -13.75
N HIS A 5 9.10 8.45 -13.16
CA HIS A 5 9.16 9.78 -13.77
C HIS A 5 10.03 9.84 -15.01
N ARG A 6 11.08 9.02 -15.08
CA ARG A 6 11.96 8.95 -16.26
C ARG A 6 11.46 7.96 -17.31
N ARG A 7 10.31 7.32 -17.07
CA ARG A 7 9.73 6.32 -17.96
C ARG A 7 10.69 5.16 -18.26
N ASP A 8 11.52 4.80 -17.30
CA ASP A 8 12.37 3.62 -17.37
C ASP A 8 11.56 2.40 -16.93
N THR A 9 10.83 1.82 -17.87
CA THR A 9 9.91 0.69 -17.60
C THR A 9 10.67 -0.52 -17.06
N GLU A 10 11.83 -0.84 -17.63
CA GLU A 10 12.63 -1.97 -17.17
C GLU A 10 13.17 -1.74 -15.76
N GLY A 11 13.72 -0.55 -15.49
CA GLY A 11 14.20 -0.17 -14.17
C GLY A 11 13.08 -0.12 -13.15
N TYR A 12 11.89 0.32 -13.55
CA TYR A 12 10.72 0.35 -12.71
C TYR A 12 10.34 -1.07 -12.25
N ALA A 13 10.29 -2.01 -13.21
CA ALA A 13 10.00 -3.41 -12.90
C ALA A 13 11.05 -4.02 -11.97
N LYS A 14 12.33 -3.76 -12.23
CA LYS A 14 13.43 -4.24 -11.39
C LYS A 14 13.37 -3.66 -9.98
N ALA A 15 12.97 -2.40 -9.84
CA ALA A 15 12.80 -1.78 -8.53
C ALA A 15 11.70 -2.45 -7.71
N LEU A 16 10.59 -2.80 -8.36
CA LEU A 16 9.51 -3.55 -7.72
C LEU A 16 9.97 -4.95 -7.32
N GLU A 17 10.70 -5.64 -8.18
CA GLU A 17 11.28 -6.95 -7.87
C GLU A 17 12.23 -6.88 -6.69
N HIS A 18 13.07 -5.84 -6.64
CA HIS A 18 14.00 -5.64 -5.53
C HIS A 18 13.24 -5.44 -4.22
N PHE A 19 12.23 -4.58 -4.23
CA PHE A 19 11.39 -4.37 -3.05
C PHE A 19 10.75 -5.69 -2.59
N ASP A 20 10.17 -6.43 -3.53
CA ASP A 20 9.55 -7.72 -3.24
C ASP A 20 10.54 -8.70 -2.61
N SER A 21 11.78 -8.72 -3.11
CA SER A 21 12.83 -9.61 -2.58
C SER A 21 13.22 -9.29 -1.14
N ARG A 22 12.96 -8.07 -0.67
CA ARG A 22 13.26 -7.64 0.70
C ARG A 22 12.11 -7.87 1.68
N LEU A 23 10.89 -8.16 1.17
CA LEU A 23 9.72 -8.38 2.04
C LEU A 23 9.90 -9.50 3.07
N PRO A 24 10.53 -10.64 2.75
CA PRO A 24 10.74 -11.68 3.76
C PRO A 24 11.52 -11.20 4.99
N GLU A 25 12.44 -10.26 4.84
CA GLU A 25 13.18 -9.69 5.96
C GLU A 25 12.26 -8.88 6.87
N ILE A 26 11.37 -8.10 6.27
CA ILE A 26 10.39 -7.30 7.01
C ILE A 26 9.41 -8.22 7.73
N GLU A 27 8.90 -9.23 7.04
CA GLU A 27 7.99 -10.20 7.63
C GLU A 27 8.62 -10.94 8.80
N ALA A 28 9.90 -11.31 8.68
CA ALA A 28 10.62 -11.99 9.75
C ALA A 28 10.79 -11.13 10.99
N ALA A 29 10.85 -9.82 10.85
CA ALA A 29 10.95 -8.86 11.96
C ALA A 29 9.60 -8.57 12.60
N MET A 30 8.50 -8.92 11.98
CA MET A 30 7.15 -8.64 12.49
C MET A 30 6.79 -9.58 13.65
N ARG A 31 6.13 -9.01 14.65
CA ARG A 31 5.54 -9.77 15.75
C ARG A 31 4.17 -10.31 15.35
N ALA A 32 3.62 -11.20 16.15
CA ALA A 32 2.35 -11.87 15.85
C ALA A 32 1.16 -10.91 15.70
N ASP A 33 1.20 -9.79 16.40
CA ASP A 33 0.13 -8.78 16.38
C ASP A 33 0.42 -7.56 15.50
N ASP A 34 1.55 -7.58 14.81
CA ASP A 34 1.89 -6.50 13.89
C ASP A 34 1.10 -6.63 12.58
N VAL A 35 0.74 -5.49 12.00
CA VAL A 35 0.12 -5.39 10.70
C VAL A 35 0.96 -4.49 9.81
N MET A 36 1.30 -4.98 8.63
CA MET A 36 2.03 -4.22 7.63
C MET A 36 1.08 -3.78 6.53
N MET A 37 1.13 -2.51 6.18
CA MET A 37 0.40 -1.97 5.03
C MET A 37 1.40 -1.43 4.02
N ILE A 38 1.23 -1.84 2.78
CA ILE A 38 2.08 -1.39 1.65
C ILE A 38 1.18 -0.59 0.73
N THR A 39 1.58 0.64 0.49
CA THR A 39 0.84 1.55 -0.39
C THR A 39 1.79 2.52 -1.07
N ALA A 40 1.25 3.48 -1.78
CA ALA A 40 2.02 4.55 -2.41
C ALA A 40 1.23 5.86 -2.29
N ASP A 41 1.92 6.97 -2.46
CA ASP A 41 1.30 8.30 -2.42
C ASP A 41 0.48 8.60 -3.68
N HIS A 42 0.78 7.90 -4.78
CA HIS A 42 0.06 7.98 -6.05
C HIS A 42 0.37 6.75 -6.90
N GLY A 43 -0.40 6.56 -7.96
CA GLY A 43 -0.09 5.58 -8.99
C GLY A 43 0.84 6.17 -10.05
N ASN A 44 1.40 5.31 -10.88
CA ASN A 44 2.21 5.73 -12.02
C ASN A 44 2.32 4.60 -13.05
N ASP A 45 2.20 4.98 -14.33
CA ASP A 45 2.43 4.09 -15.46
C ASP A 45 3.71 4.54 -16.19
N PRO A 46 4.83 3.81 -16.06
CA PRO A 46 6.08 4.20 -16.69
C PRO A 46 6.06 4.12 -18.22
N THR A 47 5.03 3.53 -18.82
CA THR A 47 4.86 3.46 -20.26
C THR A 47 4.11 4.66 -20.82
N PHE A 48 3.47 5.47 -19.97
CA PHE A 48 2.72 6.65 -20.38
C PHE A 48 3.68 7.80 -20.72
N ARG A 49 3.25 8.68 -21.63
CA ARG A 49 4.07 9.81 -22.07
C ARG A 49 4.29 10.83 -20.98
N GLY A 50 5.47 11.44 -20.98
CA GLY A 50 5.82 12.52 -20.07
C GLY A 50 6.49 12.03 -18.80
N SER A 51 6.77 12.95 -17.90
CA SER A 51 7.48 12.68 -16.64
C SER A 51 6.61 12.89 -15.40
N ASP A 52 5.35 13.26 -15.59
CA ASP A 52 4.40 13.44 -14.50
C ASP A 52 3.76 12.13 -14.06
N HIS A 53 3.04 12.21 -12.95
CA HIS A 53 2.23 11.09 -12.45
C HIS A 53 1.12 10.74 -13.43
N THR A 54 0.66 9.51 -13.37
CA THR A 54 -0.47 9.05 -14.17
C THR A 54 -1.68 8.78 -13.28
N ARG A 55 -2.80 8.37 -13.87
CA ARG A 55 -4.07 8.21 -13.16
C ARG A 55 -4.27 6.83 -12.53
N GLU A 56 -3.27 5.98 -12.61
CA GLU A 56 -3.36 4.64 -12.04
C GLU A 56 -3.57 4.71 -10.54
N TYR A 57 -4.36 3.78 -10.03
CA TYR A 57 -4.58 3.66 -8.60
C TYR A 57 -3.30 3.28 -7.86
N ALA A 58 -3.13 3.81 -6.66
CA ALA A 58 -2.08 3.35 -5.77
C ALA A 58 -2.46 1.98 -5.20
N PRO A 59 -1.48 1.09 -4.98
CA PRO A 59 -1.76 -0.21 -4.38
C PRO A 59 -2.11 -0.09 -2.91
N LEU A 60 -2.84 -1.07 -2.40
CA LEU A 60 -3.06 -1.24 -0.97
C LEU A 60 -3.00 -2.72 -0.65
N LEU A 61 -1.93 -3.13 -0.01
CA LEU A 61 -1.71 -4.51 0.41
C LEU A 61 -1.58 -4.53 1.94
N VAL A 62 -2.27 -5.43 2.58
CA VAL A 62 -2.26 -5.55 4.04
C VAL A 62 -1.87 -6.97 4.41
N TYR A 63 -0.90 -7.11 5.30
CA TYR A 63 -0.41 -8.40 5.78
C TYR A 63 -0.20 -8.37 7.29
N GLY A 64 -0.56 -9.46 7.94
CA GLY A 64 -0.31 -9.66 9.36
C GLY A 64 -0.63 -11.09 9.73
N LYS A 65 0.13 -11.67 10.67
CA LYS A 65 -0.06 -13.06 11.09
C LYS A 65 -1.43 -13.29 11.73
N SER A 66 -1.96 -12.28 12.40
CA SER A 66 -3.27 -12.32 13.04
C SER A 66 -4.36 -11.64 12.20
N ALA A 67 -4.00 -11.04 11.07
CA ALA A 67 -4.97 -10.42 10.19
C ALA A 67 -5.67 -11.48 9.33
N ARG A 68 -6.94 -11.21 9.03
CA ARG A 68 -7.73 -12.10 8.18
C ARG A 68 -7.17 -12.12 6.76
N GLY A 69 -6.89 -13.32 6.24
CA GLY A 69 -6.39 -13.48 4.87
C GLY A 69 -7.52 -13.56 3.85
N GLY A 70 -7.17 -13.30 2.60
CA GLY A 70 -8.10 -13.48 1.47
C GLY A 70 -9.22 -12.45 1.39
N VAL A 71 -9.14 -11.36 2.13
CA VAL A 71 -10.15 -10.30 2.11
C VAL A 71 -9.84 -9.31 0.99
N ASN A 72 -10.84 -9.04 0.16
CA ASN A 72 -10.74 -7.99 -0.84
C ASN A 72 -11.32 -6.70 -0.25
N LEU A 73 -10.46 -5.72 0.00
CA LEU A 73 -10.87 -4.42 0.54
C LEU A 73 -11.55 -3.53 -0.49
N GLY A 74 -11.58 -3.96 -1.75
CA GLY A 74 -12.15 -3.18 -2.84
C GLY A 74 -11.31 -1.97 -3.20
N THR A 75 -11.83 -1.17 -4.12
CA THR A 75 -11.23 0.11 -4.46
C THR A 75 -11.67 1.14 -3.43
N ARG A 76 -10.70 1.73 -2.72
CA ARG A 76 -11.00 2.73 -1.69
C ARG A 76 -11.17 4.10 -2.34
N ASP A 77 -12.02 4.92 -1.75
CA ASP A 77 -12.32 6.26 -2.27
C ASP A 77 -11.26 7.30 -1.90
N SER A 78 -10.43 7.01 -0.91
CA SER A 78 -9.48 7.99 -0.39
C SER A 78 -8.29 7.30 0.27
N LEU A 79 -7.12 7.90 0.12
CA LEU A 79 -5.93 7.51 0.89
C LEU A 79 -6.15 7.70 2.39
N ALA A 80 -7.08 8.56 2.78
CA ALA A 80 -7.44 8.78 4.17
C ALA A 80 -8.02 7.53 4.85
N ASP A 81 -8.47 6.53 4.08
CA ASP A 81 -8.99 5.28 4.62
C ASP A 81 -7.93 4.53 5.44
N ILE A 82 -6.68 4.60 5.02
CA ILE A 82 -5.56 4.01 5.75
C ILE A 82 -5.38 4.73 7.09
N GLY A 83 -5.36 6.06 7.07
CA GLY A 83 -5.26 6.87 8.29
C GLY A 83 -6.41 6.61 9.25
N GLN A 84 -7.63 6.48 8.73
CA GLN A 84 -8.80 6.18 9.57
C GLN A 84 -8.68 4.78 10.19
N THR A 85 -8.18 3.80 9.44
CA THR A 85 -7.95 2.45 9.97
C THR A 85 -6.94 2.46 11.12
N ILE A 86 -5.86 3.22 10.96
CA ILE A 86 -4.85 3.38 12.01
C ILE A 86 -5.49 4.04 13.24
N ALA A 87 -6.27 5.09 13.04
CA ALA A 87 -6.97 5.78 14.13
C ALA A 87 -7.91 4.83 14.88
N GLU A 88 -8.68 4.03 14.15
CA GLU A 88 -9.57 3.03 14.75
C GLU A 88 -8.83 2.04 15.66
N ASN A 89 -7.64 1.62 15.21
CA ASN A 89 -6.82 0.70 15.99
C ASN A 89 -6.41 1.29 17.36
N PHE A 90 -6.32 2.60 17.45
CA PHE A 90 -6.00 3.30 18.70
C PHE A 90 -7.22 3.92 19.39
N GLY A 91 -8.43 3.53 18.98
CA GLY A 91 -9.65 4.03 19.58
C GLY A 91 -9.97 5.48 19.25
N LEU A 92 -9.40 6.01 18.17
CA LEU A 92 -9.58 7.38 17.70
C LEU A 92 -10.44 7.42 16.44
N LYS A 93 -10.93 8.60 16.12
CA LYS A 93 -11.71 8.81 14.91
C LYS A 93 -11.27 10.10 14.22
N LEU A 94 -10.95 9.99 12.93
CA LEU A 94 -10.62 11.13 12.08
C LEU A 94 -11.88 11.63 11.36
N THR A 95 -11.80 12.84 10.81
CA THR A 95 -12.92 13.46 10.09
C THR A 95 -13.00 13.01 8.64
N ALA A 96 -11.96 12.34 8.12
CA ALA A 96 -11.90 11.90 6.73
C ALA A 96 -11.61 10.41 6.64
N GLY A 97 -12.07 9.79 5.56
CA GLY A 97 -11.81 8.40 5.26
C GLY A 97 -12.78 7.43 5.92
N LYS A 98 -12.80 6.23 5.41
CA LYS A 98 -13.55 5.11 5.98
C LYS A 98 -12.57 4.01 6.39
N GLY A 99 -12.56 3.67 7.67
CA GLY A 99 -11.69 2.61 8.17
C GLY A 99 -12.13 1.23 7.72
N PHE A 100 -11.16 0.33 7.65
CA PHE A 100 -11.39 -1.07 7.32
C PHE A 100 -10.82 -2.02 8.38
N LEU A 101 -10.60 -1.54 9.59
CA LEU A 101 -10.01 -2.35 10.66
C LEU A 101 -10.80 -3.64 10.91
N LYS A 102 -12.12 -3.55 10.91
CA LYS A 102 -12.98 -4.71 11.15
C LYS A 102 -12.83 -5.80 10.09
N ASP A 103 -12.41 -5.43 8.89
CA ASP A 103 -12.20 -6.40 7.80
C ASP A 103 -10.88 -7.16 7.96
N LEU A 104 -9.99 -6.67 8.82
CA LEU A 104 -8.69 -7.28 9.10
C LEU A 104 -8.73 -8.25 10.28
N LEU A 105 -9.75 -8.16 11.10
CA LEU A 105 -9.85 -8.93 12.37
C LEU A 105 -10.55 -10.27 12.21
#